data_d83526f26e323661abadefd5cb0ae85a
#
_entry.id   d83526f26e323661abadefd5cb0ae85a
#
_cell.length_a   1.000
_cell.length_b   1.000
_cell.length_c   1.000
_cell.angle_alpha   90.00
_cell.angle_beta   90.00
_cell.angle_gamma   90.00
#
_symmetry.space_group_name_H-M   'P 1'
#
loop_
_entity.id
_entity.type
_entity.pdbx_description
1 polymer ?
#
loop_
_entity_poly.entity_id
_entity_poly.type
_entity_poly.pdbx_seq_one_letter_code
_entity_poly.pdbx_strand_id
1 'polypeptide(L)'
;DVCGCCDLKEENSGELITRLNILPVQLQPAISYITPQAEAVKHRAIEGSAFLDFPVNQIIIRPEYRRNTVELAKIRATIDSVRNDDKTTLSSIRIHGYASPEGGYANNTRLAKGRTQALVDYVTSYYKFDNKLITSEYTSEDWEGFRKFIAASSLEKKDEILKLMDDS
;
A
#
# COMPACT_ATOMS: atom_id res chain seq x y z
N ASP A 1 21.28 -4.19 -61.25
CA ASP A 1 21.46 -2.88 -60.62
C ASP A 1 22.62 -2.97 -59.62
N VAL A 2 23.67 -2.23 -59.83
CA VAL A 2 24.80 -2.14 -58.91
C VAL A 2 24.65 -0.82 -58.17
N CYS A 3 24.36 -0.94 -56.90
CA CYS A 3 24.25 0.25 -56.03
C CYS A 3 25.63 0.70 -55.57
N GLY A 4 26.16 1.79 -56.14
CA GLY A 4 27.27 2.53 -55.56
C GLY A 4 26.70 3.63 -54.64
N CYS A 5 27.48 4.05 -53.63
CA CYS A 5 27.02 4.95 -52.54
C CYS A 5 26.35 6.27 -52.93
N CYS A 6 26.37 6.71 -54.19
CA CYS A 6 25.83 8.01 -54.60
C CYS A 6 25.22 8.05 -56.00
N ASP A 7 25.35 7.03 -56.87
CA ASP A 7 24.74 7.04 -58.17
C ASP A 7 24.26 5.65 -58.60
N LEU A 8 22.98 5.54 -58.94
CA LEU A 8 22.39 4.38 -59.60
C LEU A 8 22.85 4.37 -61.07
N LYS A 9 23.74 3.45 -61.43
CA LYS A 9 23.98 3.12 -62.82
C LYS A 9 23.07 1.97 -63.24
N GLU A 10 22.15 2.24 -64.16
CA GLU A 10 21.40 1.18 -64.86
C GLU A 10 22.31 0.55 -65.94
N GLU A 11 22.72 -0.69 -65.69
CA GLU A 11 23.24 -1.55 -66.76
C GLU A 11 22.09 -2.39 -67.28
N ASN A 12 21.54 -2.00 -68.43
CA ASN A 12 20.54 -2.81 -69.12
C ASN A 12 21.23 -3.97 -69.88
N SER A 13 21.23 -5.13 -69.31
CA SER A 13 21.71 -6.36 -69.97
C SER A 13 20.62 -7.44 -70.11
N GLY A 14 19.37 -7.06 -70.26
CA GLY A 14 18.28 -8.04 -70.41
C GLY A 14 17.01 -7.46 -71.02
N GLU A 15 16.31 -8.30 -71.76
CA GLU A 15 15.03 -8.03 -72.34
C GLU A 15 13.95 -7.99 -71.25
N LEU A 16 13.17 -6.90 -71.17
CA LEU A 16 12.09 -6.78 -70.24
C LEU A 16 10.96 -7.75 -70.61
N ILE A 17 10.82 -8.85 -69.86
CA ILE A 17 9.85 -9.90 -70.14
C ILE A 17 8.43 -9.48 -69.75
N THR A 18 8.26 -8.73 -68.67
CA THR A 18 6.97 -8.19 -68.23
C THR A 18 7.12 -7.13 -67.14
N ARG A 19 6.14 -6.25 -67.01
CA ARG A 19 5.99 -5.31 -65.88
C ARG A 19 4.89 -5.82 -64.96
N LEU A 20 5.24 -6.19 -63.77
CA LEU A 20 4.26 -6.44 -62.71
C LEU A 20 3.91 -5.11 -62.01
N ASN A 21 2.68 -4.65 -62.19
CA ASN A 21 2.15 -3.59 -61.35
C ASN A 21 1.70 -4.17 -60.01
N ILE A 22 2.56 -4.12 -59.04
CA ILE A 22 2.19 -4.47 -57.67
C ILE A 22 1.61 -3.21 -57.04
N LEU A 23 0.29 -3.19 -56.87
CA LEU A 23 -0.36 -2.13 -56.11
C LEU A 23 0.03 -2.27 -54.64
N PRO A 24 0.40 -1.19 -53.96
CA PRO A 24 0.70 -1.25 -52.55
C PRO A 24 -0.55 -1.68 -51.78
N VAL A 25 -0.37 -2.73 -50.94
CA VAL A 25 -1.43 -3.20 -50.05
C VAL A 25 -1.74 -2.06 -49.06
N GLN A 26 -2.90 -1.48 -49.20
CA GLN A 26 -3.41 -0.51 -48.21
C GLN A 26 -3.92 -1.29 -47.00
N LEU A 27 -3.08 -1.32 -45.97
CA LEU A 27 -3.49 -1.83 -44.67
C LEU A 27 -4.43 -0.81 -44.02
N GLN A 28 -5.70 -1.13 -43.92
CA GLN A 28 -6.64 -0.37 -43.10
C GLN A 28 -6.67 -1.00 -41.70
N PRO A 29 -6.02 -0.38 -40.70
CA PRO A 29 -6.10 -0.90 -39.36
C PRO A 29 -7.52 -0.77 -38.83
N ALA A 30 -8.15 -1.85 -38.43
CA ALA A 30 -9.39 -1.82 -37.67
C ALA A 30 -9.06 -1.41 -36.24
N ILE A 31 -9.25 -0.13 -35.91
CA ILE A 31 -9.01 0.38 -34.56
C ILE A 31 -10.35 0.38 -33.84
N SER A 32 -10.46 -0.39 -32.77
CA SER A 32 -11.58 -0.33 -31.84
C SER A 32 -11.16 0.40 -30.56
N TYR A 33 -11.95 1.36 -30.15
CA TYR A 33 -11.74 2.07 -28.90
C TYR A 33 -12.63 1.46 -27.82
N ILE A 34 -12.03 1.04 -26.71
CA ILE A 34 -12.79 0.69 -25.51
C ILE A 34 -12.88 1.95 -24.66
N THR A 35 -14.09 2.46 -24.52
CA THR A 35 -14.35 3.56 -23.58
C THR A 35 -14.62 2.96 -22.21
N PRO A 36 -13.71 3.07 -21.23
CA PRO A 36 -13.97 2.59 -19.89
C PRO A 36 -15.12 3.39 -19.29
N GLN A 37 -16.03 2.71 -18.60
CA GLN A 37 -17.07 3.39 -17.83
C GLN A 37 -16.41 4.15 -16.68
N ALA A 38 -16.69 5.45 -16.58
CA ALA A 38 -16.25 6.25 -15.46
C ALA A 38 -17.00 5.83 -14.20
N GLU A 39 -16.29 5.60 -13.11
CA GLU A 39 -16.90 5.38 -11.81
C GLU A 39 -17.65 6.66 -11.37
N ALA A 40 -18.92 6.55 -11.03
CA ALA A 40 -19.72 7.67 -10.55
C ALA A 40 -19.17 8.22 -9.20
N VAL A 41 -18.66 7.32 -8.35
CA VAL A 41 -18.00 7.66 -7.09
C VAL A 41 -16.68 6.89 -6.99
N LYS A 42 -15.58 7.61 -6.82
CA LYS A 42 -14.27 6.99 -6.65
C LYS A 42 -13.99 6.71 -5.19
N HIS A 43 -13.78 5.45 -4.86
CA HIS A 43 -13.34 5.05 -3.53
C HIS A 43 -11.82 5.02 -3.45
N ARG A 44 -11.25 5.60 -2.39
CA ARG A 44 -9.82 5.61 -2.11
C ARG A 44 -9.59 5.20 -0.66
N ALA A 45 -8.58 4.36 -0.43
CA ALA A 45 -8.08 4.07 0.91
C ALA A 45 -6.80 4.87 1.15
N ILE A 46 -6.69 5.47 2.32
CA ILE A 46 -5.47 6.09 2.82
C ILE A 46 -5.06 5.30 4.05
N GLU A 47 -3.82 4.86 4.08
CA GLU A 47 -3.26 4.08 5.17
C GLU A 47 -2.25 4.92 5.95
N GLY A 48 -2.24 4.74 7.26
CA GLY A 48 -1.27 5.33 8.17
C GLY A 48 -0.90 4.33 9.25
N SER A 49 0.32 4.39 9.72
CA SER A 49 0.81 3.56 10.83
C SER A 49 1.37 4.43 11.94
N ALA A 50 1.21 3.97 13.18
CA ALA A 50 1.77 4.62 14.36
C ALA A 50 2.15 3.57 15.41
N PHE A 51 3.19 3.88 16.17
CA PHE A 51 3.71 3.01 17.23
C PHE A 51 3.44 3.65 18.59
N LEU A 52 2.34 3.25 19.22
CA LEU A 52 1.97 3.75 20.53
C LEU A 52 2.65 2.93 21.64
N ASP A 53 3.33 3.64 22.52
CA ASP A 53 3.95 3.07 23.71
C ASP A 53 2.95 2.97 24.85
N PHE A 54 2.91 1.83 25.51
CA PHE A 54 2.11 1.61 26.71
C PHE A 54 3.02 1.18 27.87
N PRO A 55 2.78 1.64 29.09
CA PRO A 55 3.42 1.04 30.24
C PRO A 55 3.12 -0.46 30.33
N VAL A 56 4.01 -1.20 30.99
CA VAL A 56 3.89 -2.67 31.09
C VAL A 56 2.50 -3.08 31.56
N ASN A 57 1.88 -3.99 30.83
CA ASN A 57 0.57 -4.55 31.12
C ASN A 57 -0.61 -3.53 31.18
N GLN A 58 -0.43 -2.32 30.62
CA GLN A 58 -1.46 -1.29 30.54
C GLN A 58 -2.05 -1.18 29.15
N ILE A 59 -3.31 -0.67 29.10
CA ILE A 59 -4.09 -0.47 27.88
C ILE A 59 -4.50 0.99 27.68
N ILE A 60 -4.16 1.89 28.63
CA ILE A 60 -4.55 3.30 28.61
C ILE A 60 -3.52 4.08 27.80
N ILE A 61 -3.97 4.82 26.80
CA ILE A 61 -3.12 5.74 26.05
C ILE A 61 -2.78 6.94 26.95
N ARG A 62 -1.49 7.18 27.13
CA ARG A 62 -0.95 8.37 27.79
C ARG A 62 -0.22 9.20 26.74
N PRO A 63 -0.78 10.35 26.32
CA PRO A 63 -0.18 11.15 25.24
C PRO A 63 1.27 11.57 25.51
N GLU A 64 1.59 11.92 26.75
CA GLU A 64 2.92 12.36 27.20
C GLU A 64 3.91 11.22 27.48
N TYR A 65 3.47 9.96 27.36
CA TYR A 65 4.35 8.83 27.59
C TYR A 65 5.23 8.56 26.37
N ARG A 66 6.54 8.64 26.56
CA ARG A 66 7.56 8.46 25.51
C ARG A 66 7.28 9.30 24.24
N ARG A 67 7.02 8.67 23.12
CA ARG A 67 6.80 9.33 21.83
C ARG A 67 5.34 9.41 21.41
N ASN A 68 4.41 9.08 22.29
CA ASN A 68 2.99 9.00 21.95
C ASN A 68 2.41 10.32 21.40
N THR A 69 2.88 11.48 21.86
CA THR A 69 2.46 12.78 21.29
C THR A 69 2.71 12.85 19.78
N VAL A 70 3.88 12.37 19.32
CA VAL A 70 4.27 12.38 17.92
C VAL A 70 3.45 11.33 17.14
N GLU A 71 3.32 10.14 17.69
CA GLU A 71 2.59 9.04 17.04
C GLU A 71 1.09 9.34 16.92
N LEU A 72 0.48 9.91 17.95
CA LEU A 72 -0.91 10.39 17.89
C LEU A 72 -1.08 11.54 16.89
N ALA A 73 -0.07 12.39 16.72
CA ALA A 73 -0.10 13.44 15.71
C ALA A 73 -0.09 12.86 14.28
N LYS A 74 0.64 11.76 14.02
CA LYS A 74 0.61 11.06 12.73
C LYS A 74 -0.78 10.51 12.42
N ILE A 75 -1.43 9.88 13.40
CA ILE A 75 -2.80 9.36 13.25
C ILE A 75 -3.75 10.51 12.89
N ARG A 76 -3.67 11.61 13.63
CA ARG A 76 -4.49 12.79 13.34
C ARG A 76 -4.22 13.35 11.95
N ALA A 77 -2.97 13.50 11.55
CA ALA A 77 -2.61 14.00 10.22
C ALA A 77 -3.19 13.12 9.11
N THR A 78 -3.19 11.79 9.28
CA THR A 78 -3.80 10.86 8.31
C THR A 78 -5.31 11.07 8.20
N ILE A 79 -6.02 11.21 9.32
CA ILE A 79 -7.47 11.47 9.33
C ILE A 79 -7.79 12.86 8.76
N ASP A 80 -7.02 13.87 9.16
CA ASP A 80 -7.22 15.26 8.73
C ASP A 80 -6.95 15.45 7.24
N SER A 81 -6.05 14.67 6.64
CA SER A 81 -5.78 14.72 5.19
C SER A 81 -7.02 14.37 4.36
N VAL A 82 -7.89 13.50 4.88
CA VAL A 82 -9.16 13.15 4.22
C VAL A 82 -10.27 14.11 4.61
N ARG A 83 -10.35 14.46 5.89
CA ARG A 83 -11.43 15.27 6.43
C ARG A 83 -11.43 16.71 5.94
N ASN A 84 -10.24 17.27 5.70
CA ASN A 84 -10.05 18.66 5.30
C ASN A 84 -10.07 18.85 3.78
N ASP A 85 -10.26 17.78 3.00
CA ASP A 85 -10.40 17.87 1.54
C ASP A 85 -11.89 17.99 1.18
N ASP A 86 -12.30 19.16 0.68
CA ASP A 86 -13.68 19.47 0.28
C ASP A 86 -14.23 18.53 -0.83
N LYS A 87 -13.35 17.80 -1.51
CA LYS A 87 -13.72 16.88 -2.60
C LYS A 87 -13.88 15.45 -2.13
N THR A 88 -13.61 15.18 -0.86
CA THR A 88 -13.67 13.84 -0.29
C THR A 88 -14.69 13.75 0.83
N THR A 89 -15.26 12.57 1.00
CA THR A 89 -16.12 12.25 2.13
C THR A 89 -15.57 11.03 2.84
N LEU A 90 -15.30 11.16 4.12
CA LEU A 90 -14.86 10.06 4.95
C LEU A 90 -16.01 9.09 5.15
N SER A 91 -15.93 7.90 4.57
CA SER A 91 -16.98 6.88 4.62
C SER A 91 -16.78 5.85 5.73
N SER A 92 -15.53 5.52 6.08
CA SER A 92 -15.21 4.60 7.17
C SER A 92 -13.77 4.78 7.64
N ILE A 93 -13.52 4.41 8.89
CA ILE A 93 -12.19 4.29 9.49
C ILE A 93 -12.02 2.85 9.96
N ARG A 94 -10.96 2.18 9.56
CA ARG A 94 -10.58 0.88 10.10
C ARG A 94 -9.34 1.03 10.95
N ILE A 95 -9.42 0.57 12.20
CA ILE A 95 -8.29 0.57 13.15
C ILE A 95 -7.90 -0.87 13.40
N HIS A 96 -6.65 -1.22 13.09
CA HIS A 96 -6.10 -2.52 13.40
C HIS A 96 -4.96 -2.36 14.42
N GLY A 97 -5.13 -2.95 15.58
CA GLY A 97 -4.12 -2.94 16.65
C GLY A 97 -3.36 -4.26 16.71
N TYR A 98 -2.09 -4.15 17.08
CA TYR A 98 -1.18 -5.28 17.18
C TYR A 98 -0.57 -5.32 18.58
N ALA A 99 -0.30 -6.51 19.10
CA ALA A 99 0.55 -6.70 20.26
C ALA A 99 1.84 -7.42 19.86
N SER A 100 2.90 -7.12 20.58
CA SER A 100 4.18 -7.82 20.47
C SER A 100 4.02 -9.29 20.89
N PRO A 101 4.72 -10.25 20.24
CA PRO A 101 4.64 -11.65 20.57
C PRO A 101 5.36 -12.02 21.89
N GLU A 102 5.57 -11.05 22.78
CA GLU A 102 6.17 -11.26 24.09
C GLU A 102 5.13 -11.73 25.11
N GLY A 103 5.47 -12.79 25.86
CA GLY A 103 4.62 -13.29 26.94
C GLY A 103 3.54 -14.27 26.50
N GLY A 104 2.56 -14.49 27.35
CA GLY A 104 1.52 -15.49 27.10
C GLY A 104 0.41 -14.98 26.19
N TYR A 105 -0.02 -15.80 25.23
CA TYR A 105 -1.03 -15.49 24.22
C TYR A 105 -2.31 -14.86 24.79
N ALA A 106 -2.86 -15.40 25.90
CA ALA A 106 -4.07 -14.86 26.51
C ALA A 106 -3.90 -13.41 26.99
N ASN A 107 -2.74 -13.08 27.55
CA ASN A 107 -2.42 -11.72 27.97
C ASN A 107 -2.21 -10.80 26.77
N ASN A 108 -1.52 -11.26 25.73
CA ASN A 108 -1.31 -10.50 24.49
C ASN A 108 -2.64 -10.19 23.80
N THR A 109 -3.57 -11.16 23.78
CA THR A 109 -4.94 -10.96 23.27
C THR A 109 -5.67 -9.87 24.07
N ARG A 110 -5.62 -9.92 25.39
CA ARG A 110 -6.23 -8.89 26.26
C ARG A 110 -5.63 -7.51 26.00
N LEU A 111 -4.30 -7.44 25.86
CA LEU A 111 -3.59 -6.19 25.60
C LEU A 111 -3.88 -5.65 24.20
N ALA A 112 -3.80 -6.48 23.16
CA ALA A 112 -4.10 -6.09 21.79
C ALA A 112 -5.50 -5.51 21.69
N LYS A 113 -6.51 -6.24 22.18
CA LYS A 113 -7.91 -5.80 22.19
C LYS A 113 -8.09 -4.50 22.97
N GLY A 114 -7.56 -4.41 24.17
CA GLY A 114 -7.72 -3.23 25.03
C GLY A 114 -7.01 -1.98 24.47
N ARG A 115 -5.81 -2.14 23.89
CA ARG A 115 -5.06 -1.05 23.27
C ARG A 115 -5.72 -0.56 21.99
N THR A 116 -6.25 -1.48 21.18
CA THR A 116 -7.03 -1.12 19.99
C THR A 116 -8.28 -0.33 20.38
N GLN A 117 -9.03 -0.79 21.39
CA GLN A 117 -10.19 -0.08 21.88
C GLN A 117 -9.83 1.29 22.43
N ALA A 118 -8.75 1.44 23.16
CA ALA A 118 -8.29 2.74 23.67
C ALA A 118 -7.98 3.72 22.52
N LEU A 119 -7.46 3.24 21.39
CA LEU A 119 -7.25 4.09 20.21
C LEU A 119 -8.58 4.47 19.54
N VAL A 120 -9.53 3.53 19.43
CA VAL A 120 -10.89 3.83 18.95
C VAL A 120 -11.53 4.92 19.80
N ASP A 121 -11.48 4.78 21.11
CA ASP A 121 -12.04 5.74 22.05
C ASP A 121 -11.37 7.12 21.94
N TYR A 122 -10.05 7.13 21.79
CA TYR A 122 -9.30 8.36 21.56
C TYR A 122 -9.73 9.07 20.26
N VAL A 123 -9.78 8.37 19.13
CA VAL A 123 -10.17 8.94 17.84
C VAL A 123 -11.63 9.42 17.87
N THR A 124 -12.52 8.59 18.41
CA THR A 124 -13.95 8.91 18.55
C THR A 124 -14.15 10.18 19.39
N SER A 125 -13.48 10.26 20.54
CA SER A 125 -13.60 11.41 21.45
C SER A 125 -13.00 12.68 20.85
N TYR A 126 -11.86 12.58 20.18
CA TYR A 126 -11.15 13.71 19.59
C TYR A 126 -11.93 14.34 18.43
N TYR A 127 -12.47 13.50 17.53
CA TYR A 127 -13.18 13.97 16.34
C TYR A 127 -14.70 14.02 16.50
N LYS A 128 -15.24 13.47 17.59
CA LYS A 128 -16.68 13.30 17.83
C LYS A 128 -17.37 12.54 16.72
N PHE A 129 -16.69 11.48 16.22
CA PHE A 129 -17.26 10.61 15.21
C PHE A 129 -18.38 9.73 15.76
N ASP A 130 -19.33 9.37 14.88
CA ASP A 130 -20.27 8.30 15.19
C ASP A 130 -19.51 6.96 15.26
N ASN A 131 -19.82 6.14 16.26
CA ASN A 131 -19.21 4.81 16.43
C ASN A 131 -19.41 3.90 15.22
N LYS A 132 -20.45 4.13 14.42
CA LYS A 132 -20.71 3.37 13.19
C LYS A 132 -19.67 3.62 12.09
N LEU A 133 -18.95 4.73 12.16
CA LEU A 133 -17.91 5.09 11.20
C LEU A 133 -16.62 4.30 11.43
N ILE A 134 -16.40 3.79 12.65
CA ILE A 134 -15.14 3.16 13.04
C ILE A 134 -15.34 1.66 13.22
N THR A 135 -14.55 0.88 12.52
CA THR A 135 -14.41 -0.56 12.73
C THR A 135 -13.02 -0.86 13.30
N SER A 136 -12.94 -1.84 14.18
CA SER A 136 -11.67 -2.20 14.81
C SER A 136 -11.41 -3.70 14.75
N GLU A 137 -10.17 -4.04 14.52
CA GLU A 137 -9.64 -5.39 14.50
C GLU A 137 -8.35 -5.44 15.33
N TYR A 138 -7.95 -6.60 15.80
CA TYR A 138 -6.69 -6.75 16.53
C TYR A 138 -6.00 -8.08 16.22
N THR A 139 -4.68 -8.06 16.30
CA THR A 139 -3.83 -9.25 16.22
C THR A 139 -3.10 -9.44 17.55
N SER A 140 -3.31 -10.57 18.17
CA SER A 140 -2.77 -10.87 19.51
C SER A 140 -1.26 -10.94 19.55
N GLU A 141 -0.65 -11.43 18.47
CA GLU A 141 0.80 -11.59 18.31
C GLU A 141 1.19 -11.27 16.88
N ASP A 142 1.92 -10.17 16.70
CA ASP A 142 2.37 -9.70 15.39
C ASP A 142 3.72 -10.35 15.01
N TRP A 143 3.69 -11.62 14.71
CA TRP A 143 4.89 -12.35 14.25
C TRP A 143 5.42 -11.84 12.93
N GLU A 144 4.52 -11.41 12.03
CA GLU A 144 4.91 -10.86 10.73
C GLU A 144 5.62 -9.51 10.88
N GLY A 145 5.07 -8.61 11.69
CA GLY A 145 5.70 -7.31 11.99
C GLY A 145 7.02 -7.49 12.73
N PHE A 146 7.08 -8.43 13.70
CA PHE A 146 8.31 -8.76 14.40
C PHE A 146 9.38 -9.29 13.45
N ARG A 147 9.03 -10.19 12.53
CA ARG A 147 9.93 -10.68 11.49
C ARG A 147 10.48 -9.55 10.62
N LYS A 148 9.62 -8.65 10.15
CA LYS A 148 10.03 -7.48 9.35
C LYS A 148 10.99 -6.58 10.14
N PHE A 149 10.70 -6.37 11.43
CA PHE A 149 11.55 -5.57 12.32
C PHE A 149 12.95 -6.21 12.49
N ILE A 150 13.03 -7.52 12.75
CA ILE A 150 14.31 -8.24 12.85
C ILE A 150 15.07 -8.17 11.52
N ALA A 151 14.41 -8.40 10.38
CA ALA A 151 15.05 -8.35 9.07
C ALA A 151 15.65 -6.97 8.75
N ALA A 152 15.00 -5.89 9.18
CA ALA A 152 15.48 -4.51 9.00
C ALA A 152 16.51 -4.08 10.05
N SER A 153 16.70 -4.85 11.12
CA SER A 153 17.61 -4.51 12.22
C SER A 153 19.08 -4.76 11.86
N SER A 154 19.98 -4.16 12.62
CA SER A 154 21.42 -4.41 12.55
C SER A 154 21.92 -5.45 13.59
N LEU A 155 21.02 -6.33 14.05
CA LEU A 155 21.37 -7.35 15.01
C LEU A 155 22.35 -8.36 14.42
N GLU A 156 23.40 -8.69 15.17
CA GLU A 156 24.49 -9.57 14.73
C GLU A 156 23.99 -10.99 14.41
N LYS A 157 22.94 -11.46 15.12
CA LYS A 157 22.35 -12.80 14.96
C LYS A 157 20.99 -12.81 14.25
N LYS A 158 20.69 -11.79 13.47
CA LYS A 158 19.38 -11.67 12.83
C LYS A 158 19.02 -12.87 11.96
N ASP A 159 19.99 -13.41 11.21
CA ASP A 159 19.75 -14.51 10.29
C ASP A 159 19.45 -15.83 11.03
N GLU A 160 20.07 -16.06 12.19
CA GLU A 160 19.75 -17.19 13.06
C GLU A 160 18.33 -17.05 13.62
N ILE A 161 17.94 -15.83 14.06
CA ILE A 161 16.59 -15.56 14.58
C ILE A 161 15.54 -15.77 13.48
N LEU A 162 15.77 -15.24 12.27
CA LEU A 162 14.85 -15.40 11.15
C LEU A 162 14.66 -16.87 10.77
N LYS A 163 15.74 -17.64 10.78
CA LYS A 163 15.67 -19.08 10.52
C LYS A 163 14.86 -19.82 11.57
N LEU A 164 15.04 -19.51 12.86
CA LEU A 164 14.24 -20.10 13.93
C LEU A 164 12.74 -19.77 13.81
N MET A 165 12.41 -18.59 13.28
CA MET A 165 11.01 -18.21 13.04
C MET A 165 10.40 -18.95 11.84
N ASP A 166 11.21 -19.40 10.87
CA ASP A 166 10.74 -20.16 9.70
C ASP A 166 10.54 -21.65 10.04
N ASP A 167 11.23 -22.15 11.06
CA ASP A 167 11.18 -23.55 11.48
C ASP A 167 10.08 -23.82 12.55
N SER A 168 9.32 -22.78 12.98
CA SER A 168 8.28 -22.85 14.03
C SER A 168 6.88 -22.86 13.44
#